data_fd6c1465de3b618284c72e416c923223
#
_entry.id   fd6c1465de3b618284c72e416c923223
#
_cell.length_a   1.000
_cell.length_b   1.000
_cell.length_c   1.000
_cell.angle_alpha   90.00
_cell.angle_beta   90.00
_cell.angle_gamma   90.00
#
_symmetry.space_group_name_H-M   'P 1'
#
loop_
_entity.id
_entity.type
_entity.pdbx_description
1 polymer ?
#
loop_
_entity_poly.entity_id
_entity_poly.type
_entity_poly.pdbx_seq_one_letter_code
_entity_poly.pdbx_strand_id
1 'polypeptide(L)'
;MSENKASMPEPWLRGTLTEIPPVARAVLHALELAQEDVHRWCGALSDQQLHARPAGLPPVAFQLRHIAGSIDRLLTYAEGGSLTEWQLDFLRAELHESGTIKQLLAELDAAVILANRRIRALASMDLAQPRTVGKKELPTTLGGLLVHVADHTQRHAGQAITTAKLVSNSKAF
;
A
#
# COMPACT_ATOMS: atom_id res chain seq x y z
N MET A 1 25.26 -4.07 -25.53
CA MET A 1 25.68 -3.40 -24.26
C MET A 1 24.45 -2.65 -23.77
N SER A 2 23.68 -3.22 -22.81
CA SER A 2 22.55 -2.50 -22.24
C SER A 2 23.09 -1.50 -21.24
N GLU A 3 22.86 -0.22 -21.48
CA GLU A 3 23.13 0.83 -20.51
C GLU A 3 22.42 0.48 -19.20
N ASN A 4 23.23 0.25 -18.18
CA ASN A 4 22.77 0.07 -16.80
C ASN A 4 22.25 1.45 -16.34
N LYS A 5 20.97 1.72 -16.61
CA LYS A 5 20.28 2.90 -16.08
C LYS A 5 20.40 2.79 -14.57
N ALA A 6 21.32 3.55 -13.97
CA ALA A 6 21.50 3.58 -12.52
C ALA A 6 20.11 3.80 -11.90
N SER A 7 19.61 2.81 -11.17
CA SER A 7 18.34 2.93 -10.48
C SER A 7 18.44 4.08 -9.48
N MET A 8 17.45 4.96 -9.46
CA MET A 8 17.40 6.00 -8.42
C MET A 8 17.49 5.34 -7.04
N PRO A 9 18.17 5.97 -6.07
CA PRO A 9 18.16 5.49 -4.69
C PRO A 9 16.72 5.34 -4.17
N GLU A 10 16.51 4.44 -3.22
CA GLU A 10 15.22 4.32 -2.55
C GLU A 10 14.80 5.64 -1.90
N PRO A 11 13.48 5.95 -1.78
CA PRO A 11 12.97 7.25 -1.33
C PRO A 11 13.60 7.76 -0.03
N TRP A 12 13.83 6.90 0.94
CA TRP A 12 14.41 7.25 2.23
C TRP A 12 15.88 7.69 2.17
N LEU A 13 16.59 7.41 1.06
CA LEU A 13 17.98 7.83 0.79
C LEU A 13 18.07 9.10 -0.07
N ARG A 14 16.94 9.64 -0.55
CA ARG A 14 16.94 10.80 -1.46
C ARG A 14 17.08 12.16 -0.76
N GLY A 15 17.07 12.20 0.57
CA GLY A 15 17.12 13.44 1.34
C GLY A 15 15.88 14.33 1.18
N THR A 16 14.73 13.76 0.83
CA THR A 16 13.45 14.45 0.67
C THR A 16 12.64 14.48 1.98
N LEU A 17 11.59 15.32 2.03
CA LEU A 17 10.65 15.44 3.16
C LEU A 17 11.34 15.77 4.50
N THR A 18 12.46 16.51 4.45
CA THR A 18 13.25 16.83 5.66
C THR A 18 12.49 17.69 6.66
N GLU A 19 11.47 18.40 6.21
CA GLU A 19 10.56 19.20 7.04
C GLU A 19 9.54 18.34 7.83
N ILE A 20 9.38 17.06 7.48
CA ILE A 20 8.41 16.16 8.10
C ILE A 20 9.07 15.43 9.28
N PRO A 21 8.41 15.32 10.45
CA PRO A 21 8.89 14.56 11.58
C PRO A 21 9.29 13.11 11.23
N PRO A 22 10.33 12.54 11.87
CA PRO A 22 11.01 11.34 11.40
C PRO A 22 10.11 10.12 11.15
N VAL A 23 9.14 9.84 12.02
CA VAL A 23 8.24 8.69 11.87
C VAL A 23 7.31 8.89 10.68
N ALA A 24 6.64 10.03 10.60
CA ALA A 24 5.75 10.33 9.46
C ALA A 24 6.51 10.34 8.14
N ARG A 25 7.74 10.89 8.12
CA ARG A 25 8.63 10.87 6.95
C ARG A 25 8.97 9.44 6.53
N ALA A 26 9.32 8.57 7.46
CA ALA A 26 9.63 7.17 7.18
C ALA A 26 8.40 6.44 6.57
N VAL A 27 7.20 6.70 7.10
CA VAL A 27 5.96 6.14 6.56
C VAL A 27 5.72 6.63 5.13
N LEU A 28 5.88 7.93 4.86
CA LEU A 28 5.70 8.49 3.52
C LEU A 28 6.69 7.89 2.51
N HIS A 29 7.97 7.75 2.88
CA HIS A 29 8.97 7.10 2.03
C HIS A 29 8.65 5.62 1.79
N ALA A 30 8.09 4.92 2.76
CA ALA A 30 7.67 3.53 2.58
C ALA A 30 6.49 3.41 1.59
N LEU A 31 5.52 4.32 1.64
CA LEU A 31 4.41 4.34 0.66
C LEU A 31 4.91 4.67 -0.74
N GLU A 32 5.82 5.65 -0.88
CA GLU A 32 6.46 6.01 -2.15
C GLU A 32 7.21 4.82 -2.74
N LEU A 33 8.03 4.11 -1.94
CA LEU A 33 8.75 2.92 -2.37
C LEU A 33 7.81 1.81 -2.84
N ALA A 34 6.75 1.54 -2.08
CA ALA A 34 5.76 0.53 -2.46
C ALA A 34 5.07 0.87 -3.79
N GLN A 35 4.73 2.14 -4.00
CA GLN A 35 4.14 2.64 -5.24
C GLN A 35 5.09 2.45 -6.42
N GLU A 36 6.34 2.90 -6.31
CA GLU A 36 7.37 2.77 -7.36
C GLU A 36 7.60 1.30 -7.73
N ASP A 37 7.75 0.44 -6.73
CA ASP A 37 8.00 -0.97 -6.93
C ASP A 37 6.81 -1.70 -7.56
N VAL A 38 5.59 -1.41 -7.12
CA VAL A 38 4.38 -1.97 -7.73
C VAL A 38 4.27 -1.55 -9.19
N HIS A 39 4.44 -0.26 -9.52
CA HIS A 39 4.46 0.19 -10.91
C HIS A 39 5.51 -0.52 -11.75
N ARG A 40 6.72 -0.65 -11.21
CA ARG A 40 7.85 -1.29 -11.88
C ARG A 40 7.60 -2.76 -12.21
N TRP A 41 7.07 -3.52 -11.25
CA TRP A 41 7.00 -4.97 -11.34
C TRP A 41 5.65 -5.51 -11.78
N CYS A 42 4.57 -4.75 -11.57
CA CYS A 42 3.22 -5.18 -11.89
C CYS A 42 2.65 -4.46 -13.11
N GLY A 43 3.19 -3.30 -13.49
CA GLY A 43 2.59 -2.42 -14.51
C GLY A 43 2.48 -3.01 -15.93
N ALA A 44 3.25 -4.05 -16.26
CA ALA A 44 3.22 -4.71 -17.56
C ALA A 44 2.41 -6.02 -17.58
N LEU A 45 1.74 -6.38 -16.48
CA LEU A 45 0.94 -7.61 -16.42
C LEU A 45 -0.28 -7.52 -17.34
N SER A 46 -0.56 -8.64 -18.06
CA SER A 46 -1.84 -8.81 -18.73
C SER A 46 -2.97 -9.04 -17.71
N ASP A 47 -4.23 -8.85 -18.12
CA ASP A 47 -5.37 -9.09 -17.24
C ASP A 47 -5.41 -10.56 -16.73
N GLN A 48 -5.02 -11.52 -17.58
CA GLN A 48 -4.91 -12.91 -17.18
C GLN A 48 -3.86 -13.12 -16.07
N GLN A 49 -2.67 -12.52 -16.22
CA GLN A 49 -1.61 -12.58 -15.21
C GLN A 49 -1.98 -11.85 -13.91
N LEU A 50 -2.67 -10.71 -14.05
CA LEU A 50 -3.13 -9.89 -12.92
C LEU A 50 -4.05 -10.65 -11.96
N HIS A 51 -4.92 -11.51 -12.52
CA HIS A 51 -5.90 -12.29 -11.76
C HIS A 51 -5.46 -13.75 -11.51
N ALA A 52 -4.30 -14.16 -12.02
CA ALA A 52 -3.79 -15.52 -11.83
C ALA A 52 -3.46 -15.83 -10.36
N ARG A 53 -3.68 -17.08 -9.96
CA ARG A 53 -3.42 -17.62 -8.60
C ARG A 53 -2.35 -18.71 -8.63
N PRO A 54 -1.08 -18.39 -8.89
CA PRO A 54 -0.02 -19.39 -8.97
C PRO A 54 0.14 -20.10 -7.64
N ALA A 55 0.12 -21.43 -7.65
CA ALA A 55 0.20 -22.25 -6.44
C ALA A 55 -0.80 -21.88 -5.33
N GLY A 56 -1.97 -21.33 -5.68
CA GLY A 56 -3.00 -20.92 -4.74
C GLY A 56 -2.72 -19.58 -4.03
N LEU A 57 -1.67 -18.86 -4.39
CA LEU A 57 -1.37 -17.53 -3.85
C LEU A 57 -2.45 -16.51 -4.26
N PRO A 58 -2.71 -15.50 -3.41
CA PRO A 58 -3.59 -14.40 -3.78
C PRO A 58 -3.10 -13.70 -5.06
N PRO A 59 -4.01 -13.31 -5.98
CA PRO A 59 -3.64 -12.63 -7.20
C PRO A 59 -3.08 -11.23 -6.94
N VAL A 60 -2.31 -10.71 -7.89
CA VAL A 60 -1.79 -9.33 -7.82
C VAL A 60 -2.93 -8.32 -7.68
N ALA A 61 -4.05 -8.51 -8.39
CA ALA A 61 -5.23 -7.65 -8.30
C ALA A 61 -5.74 -7.48 -6.87
N PHE A 62 -5.84 -8.60 -6.12
CA PHE A 62 -6.22 -8.56 -4.70
C PHE A 62 -5.22 -7.73 -3.88
N GLN A 63 -3.93 -7.97 -4.07
CA GLN A 63 -2.90 -7.27 -3.30
C GLN A 63 -2.97 -5.75 -3.50
N LEU A 64 -3.13 -5.29 -4.75
CA LEU A 64 -3.20 -3.86 -5.07
C LEU A 64 -4.43 -3.19 -4.43
N ARG A 65 -5.60 -3.81 -4.56
CA ARG A 65 -6.81 -3.31 -3.89
C ARG A 65 -6.71 -3.31 -2.39
N HIS A 66 -6.15 -4.38 -1.84
CA HIS A 66 -5.96 -4.51 -0.41
C HIS A 66 -5.03 -3.43 0.15
N ILE A 67 -3.93 -3.11 -0.56
CA ILE A 67 -3.05 -2.00 -0.20
C ILE A 67 -3.84 -0.69 -0.18
N ALA A 68 -4.52 -0.34 -1.27
CA ALA A 68 -5.27 0.92 -1.37
C ALA A 68 -6.34 1.04 -0.27
N GLY A 69 -7.15 0.01 -0.08
CA GLY A 69 -8.20 0.00 0.94
C GLY A 69 -7.68 -0.03 2.37
N SER A 70 -6.60 -0.79 2.64
CA SER A 70 -6.02 -0.87 3.98
C SER A 70 -5.36 0.43 4.43
N ILE A 71 -4.69 1.15 3.53
CA ILE A 71 -4.15 2.48 3.82
C ILE A 71 -5.26 3.40 4.31
N ASP A 72 -6.37 3.47 3.60
CA ASP A 72 -7.51 4.33 3.97
C ASP A 72 -8.10 3.92 5.34
N ARG A 73 -8.37 2.65 5.55
CA ARG A 73 -8.93 2.14 6.82
C ARG A 73 -8.01 2.37 8.01
N LEU A 74 -6.71 2.10 7.86
CA LEU A 74 -5.72 2.29 8.94
C LEU A 74 -5.57 3.76 9.31
N LEU A 75 -5.58 4.66 8.31
CA LEU A 75 -5.54 6.09 8.56
C LEU A 75 -6.83 6.60 9.21
N THR A 76 -8.00 6.03 8.90
CA THR A 76 -9.25 6.35 9.62
C THR A 76 -9.13 6.05 11.11
N TYR A 77 -8.54 4.91 11.48
CA TYR A 77 -8.27 4.61 12.90
C TYR A 77 -7.19 5.53 13.49
N ALA A 78 -6.16 5.89 12.72
CA ALA A 78 -5.11 6.81 13.17
C ALA A 78 -5.67 8.21 13.48
N GLU A 79 -6.68 8.65 12.76
CA GLU A 79 -7.42 9.90 13.01
C GLU A 79 -8.41 9.78 14.19
N GLY A 80 -8.57 8.59 14.76
CA GLY A 80 -9.51 8.32 15.86
C GLY A 80 -10.95 8.07 15.40
N GLY A 81 -11.15 7.81 14.11
CA GLY A 81 -12.45 7.52 13.50
C GLY A 81 -12.81 6.04 13.52
N SER A 82 -14.05 5.76 13.14
CA SER A 82 -14.57 4.42 12.84
C SER A 82 -14.77 4.24 11.35
N LEU A 83 -14.71 2.99 10.86
CA LEU A 83 -14.92 2.70 9.44
C LEU A 83 -16.35 3.04 9.01
N THR A 84 -16.47 3.66 7.85
CA THR A 84 -17.74 3.91 7.18
C THR A 84 -18.26 2.65 6.49
N GLU A 85 -19.56 2.60 6.17
CA GLU A 85 -20.14 1.51 5.37
C GLU A 85 -19.44 1.39 4.00
N TRP A 86 -19.07 2.50 3.37
CA TRP A 86 -18.32 2.50 2.12
C TRP A 86 -16.96 1.76 2.25
N GLN A 87 -16.21 2.01 3.33
CA GLN A 87 -14.94 1.32 3.59
C GLN A 87 -15.14 -0.18 3.85
N LEU A 88 -16.25 -0.56 4.48
CA LEU A 88 -16.62 -1.96 4.70
C LEU A 88 -17.04 -2.64 3.40
N ASP A 89 -17.76 -1.96 2.53
CA ASP A 89 -18.13 -2.46 1.20
C ASP A 89 -16.90 -2.62 0.31
N PHE A 90 -15.98 -1.66 0.33
CA PHE A 90 -14.72 -1.75 -0.37
C PHE A 90 -13.90 -2.97 0.09
N LEU A 91 -13.82 -3.20 1.41
CA LEU A 91 -13.16 -4.38 1.99
C LEU A 91 -13.76 -5.70 1.47
N ARG A 92 -15.09 -5.79 1.39
CA ARG A 92 -15.78 -6.96 0.83
C ARG A 92 -15.46 -7.15 -0.65
N ALA A 93 -15.37 -6.03 -1.40
CA ALA A 93 -15.08 -6.02 -2.83
C ALA A 93 -13.62 -6.37 -3.17
N GLU A 94 -12.68 -6.28 -2.23
CA GLU A 94 -11.27 -6.65 -2.44
C GLU A 94 -11.10 -8.10 -2.94
N LEU A 95 -12.02 -9.00 -2.57
CA LEU A 95 -12.01 -10.40 -2.94
C LEU A 95 -12.54 -10.67 -4.35
N HIS A 96 -13.17 -9.70 -4.99
CA HIS A 96 -13.76 -9.86 -6.31
C HIS A 96 -12.69 -9.69 -7.39
N GLU A 97 -12.63 -10.64 -8.32
CA GLU A 97 -11.73 -10.60 -9.46
C GLU A 97 -12.25 -9.63 -10.52
N SER A 98 -11.87 -8.37 -10.42
CA SER A 98 -12.29 -7.33 -11.36
C SER A 98 -11.22 -6.25 -11.54
N GLY A 99 -11.35 -5.45 -12.59
CA GLY A 99 -10.45 -4.36 -12.91
C GLY A 99 -9.23 -4.76 -13.73
N THR A 100 -8.73 -3.79 -14.48
CA THR A 100 -7.50 -3.88 -15.26
C THR A 100 -6.32 -3.38 -14.44
N ILE A 101 -5.10 -3.72 -14.86
CA ILE A 101 -3.88 -3.21 -14.18
C ILE A 101 -3.86 -1.68 -14.13
N LYS A 102 -4.28 -1.01 -15.20
CA LYS A 102 -4.34 0.46 -15.25
C LYS A 102 -5.28 1.04 -14.20
N GLN A 103 -6.44 0.43 -14.00
CA GLN A 103 -7.40 0.86 -12.98
C GLN A 103 -6.86 0.66 -11.57
N LEU A 104 -6.28 -0.52 -11.28
CA LEU A 104 -5.77 -0.83 -9.95
C LEU A 104 -4.55 0.01 -9.57
N LEU A 105 -3.68 0.33 -10.53
CA LEU A 105 -2.58 1.27 -10.30
C LEU A 105 -3.10 2.68 -10.03
N ALA A 106 -4.11 3.14 -10.76
CA ALA A 106 -4.72 4.45 -10.50
C ALA A 106 -5.41 4.52 -9.12
N GLU A 107 -6.05 3.43 -8.67
CA GLU A 107 -6.61 3.31 -7.32
C GLU A 107 -5.51 3.41 -6.25
N LEU A 108 -4.39 2.71 -6.45
CA LEU A 108 -3.23 2.77 -5.56
C LEU A 108 -2.64 4.18 -5.51
N ASP A 109 -2.43 4.81 -6.67
CA ASP A 109 -1.88 6.16 -6.77
C ASP A 109 -2.75 7.18 -6.02
N ALA A 110 -4.06 7.11 -6.21
CA ALA A 110 -5.02 7.96 -5.50
C ALA A 110 -4.96 7.74 -3.98
N ALA A 111 -4.87 6.48 -3.54
CA ALA A 111 -4.76 6.14 -2.12
C ALA A 111 -3.46 6.70 -1.51
N VAL A 112 -2.33 6.60 -2.20
CA VAL A 112 -1.03 7.14 -1.74
C VAL A 112 -1.05 8.67 -1.68
N ILE A 113 -1.64 9.35 -2.68
CA ILE A 113 -1.79 10.80 -2.68
C ILE A 113 -2.64 11.26 -1.48
N LEU A 114 -3.76 10.59 -1.23
CA LEU A 114 -4.62 10.92 -0.10
C LEU A 114 -3.93 10.62 1.24
N ALA A 115 -3.24 9.48 1.34
CA ALA A 115 -2.45 9.11 2.52
C ALA A 115 -1.38 10.15 2.86
N ASN A 116 -0.69 10.68 1.85
CA ASN A 116 0.33 11.72 2.05
C ASN A 116 -0.26 12.94 2.79
N ARG A 117 -1.43 13.41 2.37
CA ARG A 117 -2.12 14.54 3.02
C ARG A 117 -2.50 14.22 4.47
N ARG A 118 -3.10 13.05 4.70
CA ARG A 118 -3.56 12.62 6.03
C ARG A 118 -2.40 12.40 7.00
N ILE A 119 -1.31 11.73 6.56
CA ILE A 119 -0.12 11.51 7.37
C ILE A 119 0.55 12.84 7.74
N ARG A 120 0.65 13.80 6.80
CA ARG A 120 1.18 15.14 7.10
C ARG A 120 0.34 15.88 8.15
N ALA A 121 -0.97 15.74 8.11
CA ALA A 121 -1.85 16.35 9.13
C ALA A 121 -1.66 15.73 10.53
N LEU A 122 -1.28 14.46 10.60
CA LEU A 122 -1.01 13.74 11.85
C LEU A 122 0.43 13.89 12.36
N ALA A 123 1.34 14.39 11.52
CA ALA A 123 2.79 14.32 11.73
C ALA A 123 3.30 15.00 13.00
N SER A 124 2.62 16.08 13.46
CA SER A 124 3.00 16.85 14.66
C SER A 124 2.24 16.42 15.92
N MET A 125 1.36 15.42 15.83
CA MET A 125 0.61 14.94 16.99
C MET A 125 1.47 14.06 17.88
N ASP A 126 1.06 13.89 19.14
CA ASP A 126 1.70 12.95 20.05
C ASP A 126 1.49 11.52 19.58
N LEU A 127 2.58 10.85 19.22
CA LEU A 127 2.58 9.47 18.74
C LEU A 127 2.15 8.45 19.80
N ALA A 128 2.24 8.79 21.09
CA ALA A 128 1.74 7.96 22.19
C ALA A 128 0.23 8.07 22.38
N GLN A 129 -0.44 8.98 21.67
CA GLN A 129 -1.88 9.19 21.80
C GLN A 129 -2.65 7.88 21.58
N PRO A 130 -3.51 7.45 22.52
CA PRO A 130 -4.27 6.21 22.41
C PRO A 130 -5.18 6.19 21.17
N ARG A 131 -5.29 5.03 20.56
CA ARG A 131 -6.21 4.72 19.46
C ARG A 131 -6.80 3.32 19.68
N THR A 132 -7.90 3.05 19.00
CA THR A 132 -8.51 1.72 19.00
C THR A 132 -8.78 1.26 17.56
N VAL A 133 -8.82 -0.07 17.36
CA VAL A 133 -9.04 -0.68 16.05
C VAL A 133 -10.18 -1.67 16.08
N GLY A 134 -11.09 -1.53 15.12
CA GLY A 134 -12.18 -2.47 14.86
C GLY A 134 -13.30 -2.41 15.91
N LYS A 135 -14.34 -3.24 15.70
CA LYS A 135 -15.51 -3.30 16.58
C LYS A 135 -15.20 -3.72 18.02
N LYS A 136 -14.04 -4.38 18.24
CA LYS A 136 -13.58 -4.80 19.57
C LYS A 136 -12.74 -3.74 20.27
N GLU A 137 -12.55 -2.59 19.64
CA GLU A 137 -11.77 -1.47 20.18
C GLU A 137 -10.39 -1.91 20.69
N LEU A 138 -9.69 -2.74 19.89
CA LEU A 138 -8.37 -3.25 20.27
C LEU A 138 -7.40 -2.09 20.44
N PRO A 139 -6.70 -1.99 21.60
CA PRO A 139 -5.89 -0.84 21.93
C PRO A 139 -4.61 -0.76 21.10
N THR A 140 -4.26 0.46 20.69
CA THR A 140 -3.00 0.81 20.03
C THR A 140 -2.69 2.29 20.25
N THR A 141 -1.72 2.84 19.53
CA THR A 141 -1.38 4.26 19.55
C THR A 141 -1.37 4.85 18.14
N LEU A 142 -1.37 6.19 18.03
CA LEU A 142 -1.18 6.86 16.75
C LEU A 142 0.11 6.40 16.06
N GLY A 143 1.22 6.37 16.79
CA GLY A 143 2.52 5.90 16.25
C GLY A 143 2.47 4.45 15.80
N GLY A 144 1.82 3.58 16.56
CA GLY A 144 1.62 2.17 16.19
C GLY A 144 0.86 2.02 14.88
N LEU A 145 -0.21 2.81 14.67
CA LEU A 145 -0.97 2.79 13.42
C LEU A 145 -0.16 3.35 12.24
N LEU A 146 0.56 4.46 12.42
CA LEU A 146 1.40 5.01 11.36
C LEU A 146 2.47 4.02 10.91
N VAL A 147 3.18 3.37 11.85
CA VAL A 147 4.15 2.32 11.53
C VAL A 147 3.48 1.14 10.84
N HIS A 148 2.29 0.75 11.30
CA HIS A 148 1.54 -0.36 10.68
C HIS A 148 1.05 -0.04 9.27
N VAL A 149 0.73 1.20 8.95
CA VAL A 149 0.46 1.63 7.54
C VAL A 149 1.64 1.29 6.64
N ALA A 150 2.86 1.62 7.05
CA ALA A 150 4.07 1.35 6.28
C ALA A 150 4.36 -0.16 6.19
N ASP A 151 4.39 -0.86 7.32
CA ASP A 151 4.66 -2.29 7.43
C ASP A 151 3.66 -3.13 6.61
N HIS A 152 2.39 -2.85 6.78
CA HIS A 152 1.32 -3.56 6.07
C HIS A 152 1.39 -3.34 4.56
N THR A 153 1.61 -2.10 4.12
CA THR A 153 1.76 -1.75 2.71
C THR A 153 2.97 -2.47 2.10
N GLN A 154 4.13 -2.44 2.75
CA GLN A 154 5.33 -3.10 2.27
C GLN A 154 5.20 -4.62 2.20
N ARG A 155 4.52 -5.23 3.18
CA ARG A 155 4.21 -6.67 3.19
C ARG A 155 3.41 -7.08 1.96
N HIS A 156 2.34 -6.36 1.65
CA HIS A 156 1.46 -6.66 0.52
C HIS A 156 2.09 -6.29 -0.83
N ALA A 157 2.88 -5.22 -0.90
CA ALA A 157 3.68 -4.89 -2.08
C ALA A 157 4.69 -6.01 -2.40
N GLY A 158 5.41 -6.52 -1.40
CA GLY A 158 6.32 -7.66 -1.58
C GLY A 158 5.61 -8.93 -2.06
N GLN A 159 4.40 -9.21 -1.55
CA GLN A 159 3.57 -10.33 -2.03
C GLN A 159 3.11 -10.12 -3.49
N ALA A 160 2.65 -8.91 -3.85
CA ALA A 160 2.27 -8.58 -5.22
C ALA A 160 3.43 -8.78 -6.18
N ILE A 161 4.62 -8.27 -5.85
CA ILE A 161 5.82 -8.37 -6.68
C ILE A 161 6.26 -9.83 -6.84
N THR A 162 6.22 -10.62 -5.77
CA THR A 162 6.56 -12.05 -5.82
C THR A 162 5.61 -12.80 -6.74
N THR A 163 4.29 -12.58 -6.59
CA THR A 163 3.28 -13.17 -7.47
C THR A 163 3.46 -12.70 -8.92
N ALA A 164 3.71 -11.41 -9.15
CA ALA A 164 3.96 -10.85 -10.49
C ALA A 164 5.14 -11.53 -11.19
N LYS A 165 6.26 -11.73 -10.48
CA LYS A 165 7.44 -12.42 -11.01
C LYS A 165 7.15 -13.88 -11.36
N LEU A 166 6.36 -14.57 -10.56
CA LEU A 166 5.96 -15.94 -10.82
C LEU A 166 5.10 -16.04 -12.09
N VAL A 167 4.06 -15.23 -12.22
CA VAL A 167 3.17 -15.28 -13.40
C VAL A 167 3.82 -14.76 -14.66
N SER A 168 4.78 -13.82 -14.58
CA SER A 168 5.51 -13.31 -15.74
C SER A 168 6.51 -14.32 -16.31
N ASN A 169 7.09 -15.19 -15.47
CA ASN A 169 8.07 -16.18 -15.86
C ASN A 169 7.45 -17.53 -16.24
N SER A 170 6.18 -17.76 -15.96
CA SER A 170 5.49 -18.99 -16.29
C SER A 170 5.12 -19.00 -17.78
N LYS A 171 5.67 -19.95 -18.55
CA LYS A 171 5.32 -20.21 -19.97
C LYS A 171 3.91 -20.80 -20.14
N ALA A 172 3.13 -20.91 -19.07
CA ALA A 172 1.85 -21.62 -19.01
C ALA A 172 0.80 -20.80 -18.26
N PHE A 173 0.37 -19.70 -18.87
CA PHE A 173 -0.91 -19.06 -18.57
C PHE A 173 -1.52 -18.58 -19.88
#